data_597d529900bf36726b991dbca0139857
#
_entry.id   597d529900bf36726b991dbca0139857
#
_cell.length_a   1.000
_cell.length_b   1.000
_cell.length_c   1.000
_cell.angle_alpha   90.00
_cell.angle_beta   90.00
_cell.angle_gamma   90.00
#
_symmetry.space_group_name_H-M   'P 1'
#
loop_
_entity.id
_entity.type
_entity.pdbx_description
1 polymer ?
#
loop_
_entity_poly.entity_id
_entity_poly.type
_entity_poly.pdbx_seq_one_letter_code
_entity_poly.pdbx_strand_id
1 'polypeptide(L)'
;MGALVLLLVSCTNSQVAPSGPLLASVAVGLRPGTPATGLGAVWIPNTGDGTVSRIDPATNRVVATLRIGDADAFYQRVCRPYGSVHSYMVTTFHVRRCDLPSSIATGNGLLWVAKNDTNAILALDPTDGRQVASIPIGVTPFELRANDQALWVTSYDDNVVVRIDIRSKQVVQTIAQPGGPSGLALDGQNVWVAVSRAGTVARIDARTNQVAATIPLPCSQTCWTAPTPLPIAVSKGAVWVRNEGIGTMSKIDPVTNTVSATFDVNTFNGRSGQDAIAVAPFGIWLAGISLQEIDPGANRVAKTIDQAGITLGYGYGSLWVTDVLGRILRIDPQRASVR
;
A
#
# COMPACT_ATOMS: atom_id res chain seq x y z
N MET A 1 46.74 -54.51 -6.16
CA MET A 1 46.67 -53.04 -5.98
C MET A 1 45.76 -52.51 -7.07
N GLY A 2 44.48 -52.34 -6.76
CA GLY A 2 43.48 -51.78 -7.68
C GLY A 2 43.18 -50.34 -7.25
N ALA A 3 43.46 -49.41 -8.13
CA ALA A 3 43.14 -47.99 -7.91
C ALA A 3 41.65 -47.73 -8.15
N LEU A 4 40.95 -47.26 -7.14
CA LEU A 4 39.55 -46.81 -7.20
C LEU A 4 39.55 -45.36 -7.71
N VAL A 5 39.06 -45.15 -8.95
CA VAL A 5 38.88 -43.83 -9.50
C VAL A 5 37.49 -43.33 -9.04
N LEU A 6 37.46 -42.35 -8.12
CA LEU A 6 36.24 -41.63 -7.77
C LEU A 6 35.94 -40.61 -8.87
N LEU A 7 34.87 -40.84 -9.64
CA LEU A 7 34.28 -39.83 -10.49
C LEU A 7 33.40 -38.91 -9.66
N LEU A 8 33.88 -37.69 -9.43
CA LEU A 8 33.06 -36.57 -8.89
C LEU A 8 32.12 -36.08 -9.99
N VAL A 9 30.87 -36.50 -9.93
CA VAL A 9 29.80 -35.87 -10.72
C VAL A 9 29.45 -34.53 -10.07
N SER A 10 29.93 -33.44 -10.65
CA SER A 10 29.47 -32.11 -10.29
C SER A 10 28.05 -31.91 -10.85
N CYS A 11 27.04 -32.04 -10.00
CA CYS A 11 25.70 -31.57 -10.32
C CYS A 11 25.74 -30.03 -10.41
N THR A 12 25.88 -29.52 -11.63
CA THR A 12 25.57 -28.14 -11.93
C THR A 12 24.06 -27.99 -11.84
N ASN A 13 23.59 -27.38 -10.74
CA ASN A 13 22.21 -26.98 -10.56
C ASN A 13 21.92 -25.86 -11.58
N SER A 14 21.58 -26.23 -12.81
CA SER A 14 20.99 -25.31 -13.78
C SER A 14 19.61 -24.91 -13.26
N GLN A 15 19.55 -23.81 -12.51
CA GLN A 15 18.27 -23.19 -12.18
C GLN A 15 17.61 -22.77 -13.49
N VAL A 16 16.66 -23.55 -13.97
CA VAL A 16 15.78 -23.15 -15.07
C VAL A 16 15.09 -21.87 -14.60
N ALA A 17 15.32 -20.77 -15.31
CA ALA A 17 14.64 -19.52 -15.01
C ALA A 17 13.13 -19.77 -15.06
N PRO A 18 12.35 -19.28 -14.06
CA PRO A 18 10.92 -19.47 -14.04
C PRO A 18 10.31 -18.99 -15.35
N SER A 19 9.53 -19.83 -16.02
CA SER A 19 8.90 -19.55 -17.32
C SER A 19 7.68 -18.64 -17.23
N GLY A 20 7.24 -18.29 -16.01
CA GLY A 20 6.07 -17.44 -15.73
C GLY A 20 6.43 -16.07 -15.14
N PRO A 21 5.41 -15.28 -14.81
CA PRO A 21 5.58 -13.94 -14.25
C PRO A 21 6.15 -13.94 -12.81
N LEU A 22 5.99 -15.02 -12.04
CA LEU A 22 6.50 -15.15 -10.68
C LEU A 22 8.01 -15.34 -10.68
N LEU A 23 8.76 -14.36 -10.17
CA LEU A 23 10.21 -14.41 -10.06
C LEU A 23 10.71 -14.95 -8.71
N ALA A 24 10.01 -14.64 -7.64
CA ALA A 24 10.37 -15.09 -6.29
C ALA A 24 9.18 -15.07 -5.35
N SER A 25 9.24 -15.91 -4.32
CA SER A 25 8.35 -15.90 -3.16
C SER A 25 9.21 -15.84 -1.90
N VAL A 26 9.03 -14.79 -1.10
CA VAL A 26 9.86 -14.52 0.08
C VAL A 26 8.96 -14.51 1.32
N ALA A 27 9.28 -15.35 2.30
CA ALA A 27 8.59 -15.33 3.59
C ALA A 27 8.97 -14.04 4.36
N VAL A 28 7.97 -13.38 4.92
CA VAL A 28 8.10 -12.20 5.76
C VAL A 28 7.34 -12.42 7.08
N GLY A 29 7.05 -11.39 7.83
CA GLY A 29 6.28 -11.51 9.06
C GLY A 29 4.76 -11.68 8.84
N LEU A 30 4.00 -11.67 9.94
CA LEU A 30 2.57 -11.92 9.93
C LEU A 30 1.78 -10.72 9.36
N ARG A 31 0.77 -11.01 8.54
CA ARG A 31 -0.13 -10.03 7.95
C ARG A 31 0.64 -8.90 7.24
N PRO A 32 1.42 -9.22 6.20
CA PRO A 32 2.19 -8.20 5.50
C PRO A 32 1.26 -7.18 4.83
N GLY A 33 1.53 -5.90 5.05
CA GLY A 33 0.81 -4.77 4.48
C GLY A 33 1.45 -4.25 3.19
N THR A 34 1.04 -3.04 2.78
CA THR A 34 1.47 -2.44 1.51
C THR A 34 2.98 -2.20 1.47
N PRO A 35 3.68 -2.76 0.48
CA PRO A 35 5.12 -2.57 0.32
C PRO A 35 5.49 -1.11 0.01
N ALA A 36 6.57 -0.62 0.59
CA ALA A 36 7.24 0.58 0.13
C ALA A 36 8.57 0.22 -0.55
N THR A 37 8.85 0.84 -1.68
CA THR A 37 10.09 0.65 -2.43
C THR A 37 10.93 1.91 -2.39
N GLY A 38 12.23 1.76 -2.19
CA GLY A 38 13.17 2.88 -2.09
C GLY A 38 14.31 2.57 -1.13
N LEU A 39 15.28 3.48 -1.05
CA LEU A 39 16.42 3.37 -0.14
C LEU A 39 17.21 2.05 -0.33
N GLY A 40 17.29 1.56 -1.58
CA GLY A 40 17.99 0.33 -1.93
C GLY A 40 17.28 -0.97 -1.52
N ALA A 41 16.02 -0.92 -1.07
CA ALA A 41 15.30 -2.08 -0.56
C ALA A 41 13.81 -2.06 -0.88
N VAL A 42 13.15 -3.20 -0.64
CA VAL A 42 11.70 -3.31 -0.51
C VAL A 42 11.37 -3.50 0.97
N TRP A 43 10.51 -2.65 1.49
CA TRP A 43 10.14 -2.60 2.89
C TRP A 43 8.72 -3.11 3.06
N ILE A 44 8.50 -4.03 3.99
CA ILE A 44 7.21 -4.67 4.22
C ILE A 44 6.80 -4.46 5.68
N PRO A 45 5.70 -3.73 5.94
CA PRO A 45 5.14 -3.67 7.27
C PRO A 45 4.45 -5.00 7.59
N ASN A 46 4.90 -5.69 8.62
CA ASN A 46 4.28 -6.92 9.11
C ASN A 46 3.32 -6.54 10.24
N THR A 47 2.08 -6.28 9.86
CA THR A 47 1.11 -5.62 10.73
C THR A 47 0.62 -6.50 11.88
N GLY A 48 0.85 -7.81 11.77
CA GLY A 48 0.42 -8.80 12.76
C GLY A 48 1.48 -9.15 13.80
N ASP A 49 2.75 -8.79 13.60
CA ASP A 49 3.83 -9.09 14.54
C ASP A 49 4.64 -7.88 14.99
N GLY A 50 4.26 -6.69 14.56
CA GLY A 50 4.90 -5.45 15.02
C GLY A 50 6.28 -5.19 14.41
N THR A 51 6.54 -5.71 13.21
CA THR A 51 7.85 -5.60 12.57
C THR A 51 7.79 -4.98 11.17
N VAL A 52 8.96 -4.62 10.64
CA VAL A 52 9.16 -4.27 9.22
C VAL A 52 10.26 -5.15 8.67
N SER A 53 9.99 -5.89 7.60
CA SER A 53 11.00 -6.64 6.86
C SER A 53 11.66 -5.77 5.80
N ARG A 54 13.00 -5.83 5.73
CA ARG A 54 13.82 -5.25 4.66
C ARG A 54 14.25 -6.35 3.70
N ILE A 55 13.89 -6.23 2.43
CA ILE A 55 14.23 -7.20 1.39
C ILE A 55 15.22 -6.57 0.43
N ASP A 56 16.30 -7.27 0.16
CA ASP A 56 17.22 -6.93 -0.92
C ASP A 56 16.63 -7.37 -2.27
N PRO A 57 16.32 -6.43 -3.18
CA PRO A 57 15.72 -6.76 -4.46
C PRO A 57 16.65 -7.47 -5.44
N ALA A 58 17.97 -7.47 -5.20
CA ALA A 58 18.92 -8.19 -6.02
C ALA A 58 18.95 -9.69 -5.70
N THR A 59 18.85 -10.03 -4.42
CA THR A 59 18.93 -11.42 -3.93
C THR A 59 17.58 -12.05 -3.60
N ASN A 60 16.50 -11.26 -3.51
CA ASN A 60 15.17 -11.68 -3.07
C ASN A 60 15.19 -12.30 -1.65
N ARG A 61 15.98 -11.73 -0.75
CA ARG A 61 16.10 -12.21 0.64
C ARG A 61 15.76 -11.12 1.63
N VAL A 62 15.14 -11.52 2.74
CA VAL A 62 15.04 -10.66 3.92
C VAL A 62 16.44 -10.49 4.51
N VAL A 63 16.92 -9.25 4.52
CA VAL A 63 18.27 -8.90 5.04
C VAL A 63 18.23 -8.26 6.40
N ALA A 64 17.05 -7.79 6.84
CA ALA A 64 16.80 -7.30 8.19
C ALA A 64 15.33 -7.37 8.54
N THR A 65 15.03 -7.50 9.85
CA THR A 65 13.67 -7.36 10.41
C THR A 65 13.77 -6.37 11.56
N LEU A 66 13.07 -5.23 11.41
CA LEU A 66 13.06 -4.14 12.37
C LEU A 66 11.87 -4.29 13.30
N ARG A 67 12.08 -4.30 14.62
CA ARG A 67 11.00 -4.31 15.60
C ARG A 67 10.45 -2.90 15.80
N ILE A 68 9.15 -2.72 15.59
CA ILE A 68 8.44 -1.44 15.72
C ILE A 68 7.70 -1.37 17.05
N GLY A 69 7.10 -2.48 17.47
CA GLY A 69 6.32 -2.56 18.69
C GLY A 69 5.94 -3.98 19.05
N ASP A 70 5.10 -4.11 20.06
CA ASP A 70 4.51 -5.37 20.48
C ASP A 70 3.06 -5.43 19.98
N ALA A 71 2.87 -6.11 18.84
CA ALA A 71 1.57 -6.21 18.19
C ALA A 71 0.57 -7.01 19.04
N ASP A 72 1.02 -8.03 19.76
CA ASP A 72 0.14 -8.85 20.61
C ASP A 72 -0.37 -8.03 21.81
N ALA A 73 0.51 -7.33 22.52
CA ALA A 73 0.13 -6.46 23.61
C ALA A 73 -0.80 -5.33 23.14
N PHE A 74 -0.53 -4.75 21.97
CA PHE A 74 -1.36 -3.73 21.36
C PHE A 74 -2.75 -4.28 20.99
N TYR A 75 -2.82 -5.45 20.36
CA TYR A 75 -4.06 -6.12 20.00
C TYR A 75 -4.93 -6.40 21.23
N GLN A 76 -4.36 -6.97 22.30
CA GLN A 76 -5.07 -7.29 23.52
C GLN A 76 -5.66 -6.04 24.20
N ARG A 77 -4.93 -4.94 24.18
CA ARG A 77 -5.35 -3.68 24.81
C ARG A 77 -6.39 -2.93 24.00
N VAL A 78 -6.23 -2.84 22.68
CA VAL A 78 -7.03 -1.93 21.83
C VAL A 78 -8.10 -2.66 21.05
N CYS A 79 -7.84 -3.88 20.55
CA CYS A 79 -8.68 -4.55 19.56
C CYS A 79 -9.58 -5.62 20.17
N ARG A 80 -9.08 -6.37 21.13
CA ARG A 80 -9.87 -7.42 21.80
C ARG A 80 -11.17 -6.93 22.42
N PRO A 81 -11.28 -5.72 23.01
CA PRO A 81 -12.54 -5.22 23.56
C PRO A 81 -13.66 -5.07 22.52
N TYR A 82 -13.34 -5.01 21.24
CA TYR A 82 -14.32 -4.88 20.14
C TYR A 82 -14.79 -6.22 19.56
N GLY A 83 -14.48 -7.34 20.22
CA GLY A 83 -14.88 -8.69 19.81
C GLY A 83 -13.76 -9.47 19.14
N SER A 84 -13.87 -10.81 19.15
CA SER A 84 -12.86 -11.70 18.55
C SER A 84 -12.86 -11.56 17.03
N VAL A 85 -11.97 -10.74 16.51
CA VAL A 85 -11.81 -10.51 15.07
C VAL A 85 -11.01 -11.65 14.44
N HIS A 86 -11.39 -12.90 14.72
CA HIS A 86 -10.98 -14.05 13.91
C HIS A 86 -11.83 -14.22 12.66
N SER A 87 -12.86 -13.39 12.52
CA SER A 87 -13.64 -13.34 11.29
C SER A 87 -12.98 -12.39 10.31
N TYR A 88 -12.51 -12.91 9.20
CA TYR A 88 -12.07 -12.17 8.00
C TYR A 88 -13.15 -11.24 7.41
N MET A 89 -14.28 -11.07 8.10
CA MET A 89 -15.44 -10.29 7.68
C MET A 89 -15.60 -8.95 8.41
N VAL A 90 -14.64 -8.52 9.22
CA VAL A 90 -14.73 -7.18 9.81
C VAL A 90 -14.29 -6.17 8.75
N THR A 91 -15.17 -5.25 8.47
CA THR A 91 -14.99 -4.17 7.48
C THR A 91 -13.58 -3.60 7.53
N THR A 92 -12.94 -3.52 6.39
CA THR A 92 -11.54 -3.13 6.10
C THR A 92 -10.99 -2.00 6.99
N PHE A 93 -11.85 -1.13 7.46
CA PHE A 93 -11.49 0.09 8.17
C PHE A 93 -11.23 -0.11 9.68
N HIS A 94 -11.96 -1.00 10.33
CA HIS A 94 -11.74 -1.29 11.75
C HIS A 94 -10.47 -2.13 11.98
N VAL A 95 -10.05 -2.92 10.99
CA VAL A 95 -8.87 -3.78 11.10
C VAL A 95 -7.57 -2.98 11.10
N ARG A 96 -7.46 -1.91 10.29
CA ARG A 96 -6.24 -1.09 10.24
C ARG A 96 -5.93 -0.35 11.55
N ARG A 97 -6.94 -0.06 12.35
CA ARG A 97 -6.73 0.51 13.69
C ARG A 97 -5.89 -0.41 14.58
N CYS A 98 -5.96 -1.71 14.31
CA CYS A 98 -5.24 -2.75 15.04
C CYS A 98 -3.92 -3.17 14.38
N ASP A 99 -3.56 -2.56 13.26
CA ASP A 99 -2.30 -2.82 12.57
C ASP A 99 -1.14 -2.09 13.25
N LEU A 100 -0.06 -2.81 13.47
CA LEU A 100 1.17 -2.25 14.02
C LEU A 100 2.38 -2.86 13.30
N PRO A 101 3.07 -2.12 12.42
CA PRO A 101 2.75 -0.77 11.93
C PRO A 101 1.59 -0.75 10.92
N SER A 102 0.83 0.35 10.83
CA SER A 102 -0.30 0.44 9.89
C SER A 102 0.10 0.80 8.47
N SER A 103 1.13 1.60 8.30
CA SER A 103 1.62 2.05 6.99
C SER A 103 3.08 2.46 7.06
N ILE A 104 3.77 2.41 5.92
CA ILE A 104 5.17 2.84 5.78
C ILE A 104 5.36 3.65 4.50
N ALA A 105 6.35 4.54 4.49
CA ALA A 105 6.77 5.29 3.32
C ALA A 105 8.28 5.53 3.34
N THR A 106 8.89 5.74 2.17
CA THR A 106 10.29 6.17 2.03
C THR A 106 10.33 7.63 1.58
N GLY A 107 11.20 8.43 2.17
CA GLY A 107 11.36 9.84 1.78
C GLY A 107 12.49 10.53 2.56
N ASN A 108 13.17 11.46 1.90
CA ASN A 108 14.28 12.22 2.48
C ASN A 108 15.35 11.34 3.17
N GLY A 109 15.68 10.20 2.56
CA GLY A 109 16.70 9.27 3.07
C GLY A 109 16.28 8.42 4.28
N LEU A 110 15.04 8.51 4.73
CA LEU A 110 14.54 7.80 5.90
C LEU A 110 13.37 6.86 5.56
N LEU A 111 13.21 5.83 6.37
CA LEU A 111 12.01 5.01 6.41
C LEU A 111 11.05 5.59 7.45
N TRP A 112 9.86 5.93 7.01
CA TRP A 112 8.78 6.46 7.84
C TRP A 112 7.78 5.36 8.16
N VAL A 113 7.40 5.24 9.42
CA VAL A 113 6.58 4.14 9.93
C VAL A 113 5.45 4.68 10.81
N ALA A 114 4.22 4.35 10.47
CA ALA A 114 3.05 4.68 11.28
C ALA A 114 2.94 3.71 12.46
N LYS A 115 3.04 4.24 13.68
CA LYS A 115 3.01 3.51 14.93
C LYS A 115 1.70 3.79 15.68
N ASN A 116 0.72 2.92 15.49
CA ASN A 116 -0.65 3.13 15.98
C ASN A 116 -0.79 3.00 17.49
N ASP A 117 0.05 2.20 18.16
CA ASP A 117 0.00 2.01 19.61
C ASP A 117 0.33 3.28 20.42
N THR A 118 1.00 4.24 19.78
CA THR A 118 1.42 5.51 20.39
C THR A 118 0.94 6.74 19.60
N ASN A 119 0.17 6.55 18.53
CA ASN A 119 -0.28 7.63 17.64
C ASN A 119 0.88 8.51 17.16
N ALA A 120 1.94 7.88 16.72
CA ALA A 120 3.18 8.54 16.30
C ALA A 120 3.66 8.06 14.93
N ILE A 121 4.48 8.89 14.30
CA ILE A 121 5.23 8.51 13.11
C ILE A 121 6.70 8.38 13.51
N LEU A 122 7.29 7.21 13.27
CA LEU A 122 8.71 6.98 13.45
C LEU A 122 9.49 7.33 12.19
N ALA A 123 10.64 7.95 12.36
CA ALA A 123 11.68 8.06 11.33
C ALA A 123 12.80 7.10 11.67
N LEU A 124 13.10 6.16 10.77
CA LEU A 124 14.14 5.16 10.96
C LEU A 124 15.26 5.32 9.94
N ASP A 125 16.49 5.14 10.38
CA ASP A 125 17.63 5.01 9.48
C ASP A 125 17.51 3.68 8.69
N PRO A 126 17.50 3.71 7.35
CA PRO A 126 17.31 2.50 6.56
C PRO A 126 18.49 1.54 6.59
N THR A 127 19.65 1.95 7.10
CA THR A 127 20.88 1.11 7.11
C THR A 127 20.89 0.16 8.29
N ASP A 128 20.55 0.66 9.49
CA ASP A 128 20.64 -0.10 10.76
C ASP A 128 19.29 -0.20 11.51
N GLY A 129 18.23 0.47 11.02
CA GLY A 129 16.92 0.48 11.64
C GLY A 129 16.81 1.37 12.89
N ARG A 130 17.86 2.14 13.21
CA ARG A 130 17.88 3.02 14.37
C ARG A 130 16.82 4.11 14.26
N GLN A 131 16.07 4.32 15.33
CA GLN A 131 15.11 5.40 15.41
C GLN A 131 15.82 6.76 15.43
N VAL A 132 15.58 7.57 14.40
CA VAL A 132 16.08 8.94 14.26
C VAL A 132 15.15 9.94 14.95
N ALA A 133 13.82 9.70 14.84
CA ALA A 133 12.81 10.53 15.49
C ALA A 133 11.54 9.73 15.77
N SER A 134 10.74 10.24 16.72
CA SER A 134 9.36 9.86 16.95
C SER A 134 8.52 11.13 17.01
N ILE A 135 7.53 11.24 16.14
CA ILE A 135 6.70 12.43 15.96
C ILE A 135 5.30 12.09 16.44
N PRO A 136 4.88 12.52 17.62
CA PRO A 136 3.50 12.35 18.06
C PRO A 136 2.58 13.20 17.17
N ILE A 137 1.54 12.58 16.62
CA ILE A 137 0.57 13.26 15.75
C ILE A 137 -0.80 13.43 16.41
N GLY A 138 -1.02 12.81 17.57
CA GLY A 138 -2.24 12.98 18.38
C GLY A 138 -3.49 12.29 17.82
N VAL A 139 -3.38 11.61 16.67
CA VAL A 139 -4.46 10.90 15.98
C VAL A 139 -4.00 9.53 15.51
N THR A 140 -4.91 8.60 15.28
CA THR A 140 -4.55 7.26 14.82
C THR A 140 -4.17 7.27 13.33
N PRO A 141 -2.91 7.02 12.97
CA PRO A 141 -2.49 7.04 11.57
C PRO A 141 -3.10 5.88 10.78
N PHE A 142 -3.52 6.16 9.53
CA PHE A 142 -4.08 5.16 8.65
C PHE A 142 -3.18 4.88 7.44
N GLU A 143 -2.84 5.90 6.66
CA GLU A 143 -1.94 5.77 5.52
C GLU A 143 -0.91 6.89 5.49
N LEU A 144 0.30 6.56 5.03
CA LEU A 144 1.41 7.49 4.84
C LEU A 144 1.78 7.62 3.37
N ARG A 145 2.09 8.86 2.95
CA ARG A 145 2.84 9.12 1.71
C ARG A 145 3.85 10.22 1.97
N ALA A 146 5.01 10.09 1.36
CA ALA A 146 6.10 11.05 1.47
C ALA A 146 6.55 11.55 0.10
N ASN A 147 6.97 12.80 0.04
CA ASN A 147 7.84 13.34 -0.99
C ASN A 147 9.05 14.01 -0.32
N ASP A 148 9.87 14.76 -1.06
CA ASP A 148 11.08 15.38 -0.52
C ASP A 148 10.81 16.57 0.43
N GLN A 149 9.57 17.04 0.53
CA GLN A 149 9.19 18.20 1.32
C GLN A 149 8.33 17.85 2.54
N ALA A 150 7.43 16.88 2.39
CA ALA A 150 6.44 16.59 3.39
C ALA A 150 6.09 15.11 3.48
N LEU A 151 5.68 14.71 4.66
CA LEU A 151 4.98 13.47 4.93
C LEU A 151 3.51 13.80 5.18
N TRP A 152 2.63 13.08 4.51
CA TRP A 152 1.19 13.22 4.63
C TRP A 152 0.62 11.96 5.26
N VAL A 153 -0.28 12.14 6.22
CA VAL A 153 -0.87 11.06 7.01
C VAL A 153 -2.38 11.24 7.04
N THR A 154 -3.12 10.24 6.62
CA THR A 154 -4.56 10.21 6.88
C THR A 154 -4.86 9.60 8.24
N SER A 155 -5.91 10.09 8.89
CA SER A 155 -6.54 9.45 10.05
C SER A 155 -8.02 9.25 9.76
N TYR A 156 -8.40 8.01 9.53
CA TYR A 156 -9.75 7.63 9.10
C TYR A 156 -10.82 7.92 10.14
N ASP A 157 -10.53 7.56 11.40
CA ASP A 157 -11.49 7.72 12.50
C ASP A 157 -11.55 9.16 13.01
N ASP A 158 -10.40 9.85 13.04
CA ASP A 158 -10.30 11.21 13.52
C ASP A 158 -10.72 12.25 12.47
N ASN A 159 -10.99 11.83 11.22
CA ASN A 159 -11.42 12.69 10.11
C ASN A 159 -10.47 13.84 9.80
N VAL A 160 -9.18 13.57 9.79
CA VAL A 160 -8.13 14.55 9.48
C VAL A 160 -7.07 14.02 8.54
N VAL A 161 -6.38 14.95 7.88
CA VAL A 161 -5.12 14.72 7.20
C VAL A 161 -4.04 15.54 7.90
N VAL A 162 -2.96 14.90 8.32
CA VAL A 162 -1.84 15.56 9.01
C VAL A 162 -0.70 15.75 8.02
N ARG A 163 -0.15 16.96 7.97
CA ARG A 163 1.07 17.30 7.26
C ARG A 163 2.23 17.44 8.21
N ILE A 164 3.32 16.75 7.93
CA ILE A 164 4.59 16.84 8.67
C ILE A 164 5.66 17.36 7.72
N ASP A 165 6.42 18.36 8.14
CA ASP A 165 7.62 18.77 7.42
C ASP A 165 8.69 17.69 7.59
N ILE A 166 9.17 17.15 6.47
CA ILE A 166 10.02 15.95 6.47
C ILE A 166 11.44 16.25 6.98
N ARG A 167 11.89 17.50 6.91
CA ARG A 167 13.24 17.93 7.34
C ARG A 167 13.26 18.29 8.83
N SER A 168 12.36 19.16 9.25
CA SER A 168 12.25 19.56 10.67
C SER A 168 11.61 18.47 11.54
N LYS A 169 10.88 17.51 10.94
CA LYS A 169 10.14 16.45 11.63
C LYS A 169 9.09 16.99 12.59
N GLN A 170 8.44 18.09 12.20
CA GLN A 170 7.38 18.73 12.96
C GLN A 170 6.04 18.65 12.24
N VAL A 171 4.96 18.48 13.00
CA VAL A 171 3.60 18.65 12.47
C VAL A 171 3.43 20.11 12.04
N VAL A 172 3.16 20.32 10.76
CA VAL A 172 2.94 21.67 10.18
C VAL A 172 1.46 22.02 10.26
N GLN A 173 0.59 21.06 9.96
CA GLN A 173 -0.85 21.30 9.86
C GLN A 173 -1.64 20.02 10.09
N THR A 174 -2.77 20.16 10.77
CA THR A 174 -3.86 19.19 10.81
C THR A 174 -5.04 19.76 10.06
N ILE A 175 -5.47 19.08 9.00
CA ILE A 175 -6.51 19.53 8.07
C ILE A 175 -7.75 18.69 8.32
N ALA A 176 -8.86 19.34 8.65
CA ALA A 176 -10.13 18.65 8.81
C ALA A 176 -10.59 18.06 7.47
N GLN A 177 -10.89 16.77 7.47
CA GLN A 177 -11.39 16.04 6.30
C GLN A 177 -12.47 15.04 6.73
N PRO A 178 -13.71 15.52 6.95
CA PRO A 178 -14.83 14.66 7.37
C PRO A 178 -15.15 13.57 6.35
N GLY A 179 -15.59 12.41 6.84
CA GLY A 179 -16.02 11.31 5.98
C GLY A 179 -15.01 10.18 5.79
N GLY A 180 -14.03 10.07 6.68
CA GLY A 180 -13.08 8.96 6.71
C GLY A 180 -12.01 9.04 5.62
N PRO A 181 -11.04 9.97 5.74
CA PRO A 181 -9.91 10.05 4.83
C PRO A 181 -9.07 8.76 4.94
N SER A 182 -8.80 8.13 3.80
CA SER A 182 -8.18 6.82 3.72
C SER A 182 -6.95 6.83 2.82
N GLY A 183 -7.10 6.57 1.52
CA GLY A 183 -6.01 6.53 0.55
C GLY A 183 -5.39 7.89 0.26
N LEU A 184 -4.10 7.91 -0.01
CA LEU A 184 -3.31 9.10 -0.35
C LEU A 184 -2.56 8.94 -1.67
N ALA A 185 -2.56 9.98 -2.51
CA ALA A 185 -1.66 10.10 -3.65
C ALA A 185 -1.11 11.52 -3.75
N LEU A 186 0.16 11.65 -4.09
CA LEU A 186 0.85 12.94 -4.20
C LEU A 186 1.16 13.25 -5.67
N ASP A 187 0.87 14.47 -6.08
CA ASP A 187 1.13 14.98 -7.42
C ASP A 187 1.59 16.45 -7.36
N GLY A 188 2.89 16.67 -7.28
CA GLY A 188 3.45 18.00 -7.16
C GLY A 188 2.94 18.75 -5.94
N GLN A 189 2.10 19.77 -6.17
CA GLN A 189 1.46 20.55 -5.11
C GLN A 189 0.07 20.02 -4.72
N ASN A 190 -0.38 18.92 -5.30
CA ASN A 190 -1.68 18.35 -4.99
C ASN A 190 -1.52 17.11 -4.12
N VAL A 191 -2.37 17.04 -3.10
CA VAL A 191 -2.55 15.84 -2.28
C VAL A 191 -3.97 15.34 -2.50
N TRP A 192 -4.09 14.18 -3.09
CA TRP A 192 -5.35 13.54 -3.39
C TRP A 192 -5.69 12.55 -2.27
N VAL A 193 -6.87 12.68 -1.73
CA VAL A 193 -7.33 11.91 -0.57
C VAL A 193 -8.62 11.18 -0.92
N ALA A 194 -8.62 9.87 -0.88
CA ALA A 194 -9.85 9.09 -0.91
C ALA A 194 -10.60 9.26 0.40
N VAL A 195 -11.88 9.62 0.37
CA VAL A 195 -12.71 9.88 1.55
C VAL A 195 -13.82 8.83 1.57
N SER A 196 -13.52 7.70 2.21
CA SER A 196 -14.25 6.45 1.99
C SER A 196 -15.70 6.48 2.43
N ARG A 197 -16.01 7.01 3.62
CA ARG A 197 -17.40 7.08 4.12
C ARG A 197 -18.24 8.12 3.37
N ALA A 198 -17.58 9.18 2.86
CA ALA A 198 -18.25 10.21 2.09
C ALA A 198 -18.46 9.83 0.60
N GLY A 199 -17.76 8.80 0.11
CA GLY A 199 -17.80 8.44 -1.31
C GLY A 199 -17.22 9.51 -2.22
N THR A 200 -16.20 10.25 -1.76
CA THR A 200 -15.62 11.39 -2.49
C THR A 200 -14.09 11.27 -2.58
N VAL A 201 -13.49 12.10 -3.41
CA VAL A 201 -12.05 12.38 -3.40
C VAL A 201 -11.87 13.85 -3.06
N ALA A 202 -11.04 14.15 -2.07
CA ALA A 202 -10.61 15.50 -1.77
C ALA A 202 -9.27 15.81 -2.45
N ARG A 203 -9.13 17.02 -2.98
CA ARG A 203 -7.87 17.58 -3.43
C ARG A 203 -7.44 18.67 -2.47
N ILE A 204 -6.28 18.50 -1.85
CA ILE A 204 -5.67 19.49 -0.93
C ILE A 204 -4.52 20.18 -1.69
N ASP A 205 -4.47 21.50 -1.65
CA ASP A 205 -3.33 22.30 -2.11
C ASP A 205 -2.26 22.29 -1.02
N ALA A 206 -1.10 21.70 -1.29
CA ALA A 206 0.01 21.56 -0.35
C ALA A 206 0.69 22.90 -0.01
N ARG A 207 0.47 23.97 -0.78
CA ARG A 207 1.03 25.30 -0.46
C ARG A 207 0.19 26.03 0.59
N THR A 208 -1.13 25.88 0.49
CA THR A 208 -2.08 26.58 1.37
C THR A 208 -2.58 25.70 2.52
N ASN A 209 -2.41 24.37 2.43
CA ASN A 209 -2.97 23.36 3.32
C ASN A 209 -4.52 23.42 3.38
N GLN A 210 -5.16 23.80 2.27
CA GLN A 210 -6.60 23.90 2.17
C GLN A 210 -7.16 22.84 1.22
N VAL A 211 -8.37 22.37 1.52
CA VAL A 211 -9.14 21.54 0.59
C VAL A 211 -9.55 22.42 -0.58
N ALA A 212 -8.96 22.18 -1.75
CA ALA A 212 -9.20 22.96 -2.97
C ALA A 212 -10.40 22.44 -3.77
N ALA A 213 -10.73 21.13 -3.66
CA ALA A 213 -11.90 20.55 -4.30
C ALA A 213 -12.34 19.30 -3.54
N THR A 214 -13.65 19.02 -3.62
CA THR A 214 -14.28 17.76 -3.20
C THR A 214 -15.04 17.19 -4.37
N ILE A 215 -14.68 15.99 -4.81
CA ILE A 215 -15.16 15.38 -6.05
C ILE A 215 -16.00 14.18 -5.67
N PRO A 216 -17.32 14.22 -5.90
CA PRO A 216 -18.19 13.07 -5.66
C PRO A 216 -17.90 11.96 -6.67
N LEU A 217 -17.83 10.73 -6.17
CA LEU A 217 -17.64 9.56 -7.02
C LEU A 217 -19.01 9.02 -7.45
N PRO A 218 -19.15 8.59 -8.71
CA PRO A 218 -20.41 8.04 -9.19
C PRO A 218 -20.79 6.79 -8.42
N CYS A 219 -22.05 6.71 -8.09
CA CYS A 219 -22.69 5.54 -7.57
C CYS A 219 -23.57 4.93 -8.69
N SER A 220 -23.65 3.62 -8.82
CA SER A 220 -24.58 2.99 -9.75
C SER A 220 -26.03 3.33 -9.35
N GLN A 221 -26.99 3.28 -10.28
CA GLN A 221 -28.39 3.65 -10.05
C GLN A 221 -29.08 2.87 -8.91
N THR A 222 -28.43 1.85 -8.38
CA THR A 222 -28.90 1.00 -7.29
C THR A 222 -27.98 1.05 -6.08
N CYS A 223 -27.50 2.22 -5.69
CA CYS A 223 -26.55 2.38 -4.59
C CYS A 223 -27.12 1.96 -3.23
N TRP A 224 -27.22 0.67 -3.01
CA TRP A 224 -27.36 0.10 -1.67
C TRP A 224 -26.06 0.22 -0.87
N THR A 225 -24.92 0.44 -1.56
CA THR A 225 -23.59 0.63 -0.96
C THR A 225 -22.91 1.88 -1.53
N ALA A 226 -22.31 2.69 -0.67
CA ALA A 226 -21.48 3.81 -1.10
C ALA A 226 -20.27 3.35 -1.91
N PRO A 227 -19.66 4.17 -2.78
CA PRO A 227 -18.45 3.81 -3.54
C PRO A 227 -17.29 3.34 -2.70
N THR A 228 -17.20 3.79 -1.43
CA THR A 228 -16.09 3.48 -0.49
C THR A 228 -14.71 3.50 -1.16
N PRO A 229 -14.26 4.67 -1.68
CA PRO A 229 -12.96 4.78 -2.31
C PRO A 229 -11.87 4.49 -1.27
N LEU A 230 -10.86 3.69 -1.65
CA LEU A 230 -9.74 3.40 -0.76
C LEU A 230 -8.40 3.56 -1.46
N PRO A 231 -7.92 2.69 -2.36
CA PRO A 231 -6.65 2.94 -3.02
C PRO A 231 -6.82 4.04 -4.08
N ILE A 232 -5.85 4.94 -4.06
CA ILE A 232 -5.78 6.08 -4.97
C ILE A 232 -4.36 6.25 -5.50
N ALA A 233 -4.21 6.59 -6.78
CA ALA A 233 -2.93 6.85 -7.40
C ALA A 233 -3.02 7.94 -8.45
N VAL A 234 -1.89 8.59 -8.74
CA VAL A 234 -1.75 9.53 -9.86
C VAL A 234 -0.86 8.92 -10.93
N SER A 235 -1.34 8.87 -12.16
CA SER A 235 -0.60 8.35 -13.29
C SER A 235 -1.16 8.89 -14.62
N LYS A 236 -0.26 9.11 -15.58
CA LYS A 236 -0.65 9.52 -16.96
C LYS A 236 -1.55 10.76 -16.98
N GLY A 237 -1.30 11.73 -16.10
CA GLY A 237 -2.07 12.98 -16.05
C GLY A 237 -3.50 12.82 -15.51
N ALA A 238 -3.81 11.74 -14.81
CA ALA A 238 -5.11 11.50 -14.19
C ALA A 238 -4.95 10.95 -12.77
N VAL A 239 -5.99 11.09 -11.97
CA VAL A 239 -6.12 10.46 -10.66
C VAL A 239 -7.03 9.23 -10.79
N TRP A 240 -6.57 8.13 -10.27
CA TRP A 240 -7.21 6.83 -10.37
C TRP A 240 -7.63 6.36 -8.98
N VAL A 241 -8.90 6.03 -8.85
CA VAL A 241 -9.49 5.66 -7.55
C VAL A 241 -10.27 4.38 -7.73
N ARG A 242 -9.97 3.39 -6.91
CA ARG A 242 -10.78 2.20 -6.85
C ARG A 242 -11.93 2.40 -5.87
N ASN A 243 -13.13 2.09 -6.31
CA ASN A 243 -14.38 2.13 -5.54
C ASN A 243 -14.69 0.72 -5.04
N GLU A 244 -14.18 0.37 -3.85
CA GLU A 244 -14.27 -0.99 -3.33
C GLU A 244 -15.71 -1.47 -3.12
N GLY A 245 -16.57 -0.58 -2.63
CA GLY A 245 -17.97 -0.93 -2.33
C GLY A 245 -18.81 -1.34 -3.54
N ILE A 246 -18.37 -0.96 -4.74
CA ILE A 246 -19.11 -1.21 -6.00
C ILE A 246 -18.27 -1.90 -7.08
N GLY A 247 -17.01 -2.23 -6.81
CA GLY A 247 -16.15 -2.97 -7.73
C GLY A 247 -15.74 -2.22 -9.00
N THR A 248 -15.71 -0.88 -8.96
CA THR A 248 -15.38 -0.04 -10.11
C THR A 248 -14.09 0.74 -9.88
N MET A 249 -13.56 1.31 -10.94
CA MET A 249 -12.48 2.29 -10.92
C MET A 249 -12.94 3.59 -11.55
N SER A 250 -12.68 4.71 -10.87
CA SER A 250 -12.93 6.06 -11.38
C SER A 250 -11.64 6.72 -11.82
N LYS A 251 -11.68 7.38 -12.96
CA LYS A 251 -10.65 8.26 -13.50
C LYS A 251 -11.06 9.70 -13.31
N ILE A 252 -10.26 10.50 -12.63
CA ILE A 252 -10.52 11.91 -12.36
C ILE A 252 -9.53 12.75 -13.18
N ASP A 253 -10.05 13.77 -13.84
CA ASP A 253 -9.25 14.81 -14.48
C ASP A 253 -8.80 15.81 -13.40
N PRO A 254 -7.48 15.96 -13.15
CA PRO A 254 -6.96 16.83 -12.11
C PRO A 254 -7.07 18.33 -12.43
N VAL A 255 -7.31 18.69 -13.69
CA VAL A 255 -7.47 20.08 -14.13
C VAL A 255 -8.90 20.57 -13.86
N THR A 256 -9.89 19.76 -14.27
CA THR A 256 -11.30 20.10 -14.12
C THR A 256 -11.88 19.68 -12.78
N ASN A 257 -11.19 18.81 -12.03
CA ASN A 257 -11.69 18.16 -10.81
C ASN A 257 -13.02 17.40 -11.03
N THR A 258 -13.12 16.70 -12.12
CA THR A 258 -14.32 15.91 -12.47
C THR A 258 -13.97 14.46 -12.77
N VAL A 259 -14.91 13.55 -12.52
CA VAL A 259 -14.78 12.15 -12.94
C VAL A 259 -14.97 12.09 -14.46
N SER A 260 -13.93 11.68 -15.18
CA SER A 260 -13.94 11.58 -16.65
C SER A 260 -14.35 10.18 -17.16
N ALA A 261 -14.20 9.15 -16.32
CA ALA A 261 -14.65 7.79 -16.64
C ALA A 261 -14.86 6.98 -15.35
N THR A 262 -15.77 6.01 -15.42
CA THR A 262 -15.92 4.95 -14.41
C THR A 262 -16.17 3.63 -15.15
N PHE A 263 -15.48 2.57 -14.75
CA PHE A 263 -15.57 1.26 -15.39
C PHE A 263 -15.35 0.14 -14.37
N ASP A 264 -15.84 -1.05 -14.72
CA ASP A 264 -15.76 -2.21 -13.85
C ASP A 264 -14.32 -2.75 -13.77
N VAL A 265 -13.92 -3.14 -12.56
CA VAL A 265 -12.68 -3.87 -12.29
C VAL A 265 -13.03 -5.10 -11.46
N ASN A 266 -12.81 -6.29 -12.03
CA ASN A 266 -13.22 -7.54 -11.41
C ASN A 266 -12.17 -8.02 -10.40
N THR A 267 -12.04 -7.31 -9.28
CA THR A 267 -11.10 -7.65 -8.22
C THR A 267 -11.80 -8.10 -6.93
N PHE A 268 -13.15 -8.04 -6.90
CA PHE A 268 -13.92 -8.32 -5.70
C PHE A 268 -14.06 -9.82 -5.45
N ASN A 269 -13.62 -10.28 -4.29
CA ASN A 269 -13.76 -11.69 -3.83
C ASN A 269 -14.61 -11.81 -2.54
N GLY A 270 -15.41 -10.79 -2.21
CA GLY A 270 -16.16 -10.77 -0.95
C GLY A 270 -15.28 -10.60 0.30
N ARG A 271 -13.99 -10.56 0.14
CA ARG A 271 -13.00 -10.28 1.18
C ARG A 271 -12.46 -8.89 0.92
N SER A 272 -13.17 -7.90 1.40
CA SER A 272 -12.71 -6.51 1.36
C SER A 272 -11.40 -6.40 2.15
N GLY A 273 -10.29 -6.51 1.46
CA GLY A 273 -9.00 -6.36 2.08
C GLY A 273 -8.19 -5.39 1.26
N GLN A 274 -7.74 -4.36 1.69
CA GLN A 274 -6.55 -3.58 1.37
C GLN A 274 -6.08 -3.64 -0.10
N ASP A 275 -7.01 -3.79 -1.05
CA ASP A 275 -6.66 -3.79 -2.46
C ASP A 275 -5.83 -2.56 -2.76
N ALA A 276 -4.59 -2.79 -3.16
CA ALA A 276 -3.67 -1.71 -3.44
C ALA A 276 -3.64 -1.41 -4.93
N ILE A 277 -3.29 -0.20 -5.22
CA ILE A 277 -3.00 0.30 -6.55
C ILE A 277 -1.50 0.61 -6.63
N ALA A 278 -0.83 0.16 -7.69
CA ALA A 278 0.55 0.52 -7.98
C ALA A 278 0.67 1.12 -9.38
N VAL A 279 1.49 2.15 -9.48
CA VAL A 279 1.85 2.77 -10.76
C VAL A 279 3.20 2.22 -11.20
N ALA A 280 3.22 1.63 -12.38
CA ALA A 280 4.41 1.19 -13.07
C ALA A 280 4.61 2.02 -14.37
N PRO A 281 5.81 2.06 -14.94
CA PRO A 281 6.08 2.82 -16.18
C PRO A 281 5.17 2.41 -17.36
N PHE A 282 4.74 1.17 -17.37
CA PHE A 282 3.93 0.56 -18.44
C PHE A 282 2.43 0.57 -18.15
N GLY A 283 1.97 0.74 -16.91
CA GLY A 283 0.54 0.72 -16.58
C GLY A 283 0.23 0.91 -15.11
N ILE A 284 -1.05 0.85 -14.80
CA ILE A 284 -1.58 0.91 -13.44
C ILE A 284 -2.01 -0.51 -13.08
N TRP A 285 -1.60 -0.97 -11.91
CA TRP A 285 -1.87 -2.34 -11.46
C TRP A 285 -2.75 -2.33 -10.22
N LEU A 286 -3.71 -3.23 -10.19
CA LEU A 286 -4.57 -3.52 -9.03
C LEU A 286 -4.28 -4.91 -8.48
N ALA A 287 -4.29 -5.04 -7.15
CA ALA A 287 -4.30 -6.33 -6.48
C ALA A 287 -5.74 -6.71 -6.08
N GLY A 288 -6.00 -8.01 -5.99
CA GLY A 288 -7.27 -8.59 -5.61
C GLY A 288 -7.23 -10.12 -5.78
N ILE A 289 -8.32 -10.71 -6.27
CA ILE A 289 -8.35 -12.16 -6.62
C ILE A 289 -7.36 -12.50 -7.73
N SER A 290 -7.00 -11.50 -8.52
CA SER A 290 -5.98 -11.52 -9.56
C SER A 290 -5.29 -10.17 -9.61
N LEU A 291 -4.13 -10.08 -10.23
CA LEU A 291 -3.50 -8.81 -10.54
C LEU A 291 -4.02 -8.33 -11.90
N GLN A 292 -4.48 -7.10 -11.95
CA GLN A 292 -5.04 -6.51 -13.16
C GLN A 292 -4.25 -5.28 -13.58
N GLU A 293 -3.85 -5.25 -14.84
CA GLU A 293 -3.30 -4.06 -15.49
C GLU A 293 -4.44 -3.23 -16.11
N ILE A 294 -4.45 -1.95 -15.82
CA ILE A 294 -5.40 -1.00 -16.38
C ILE A 294 -4.77 -0.28 -17.56
N ASP A 295 -5.46 -0.29 -18.69
CA ASP A 295 -5.17 0.58 -19.83
C ASP A 295 -5.76 1.97 -19.56
N PRO A 296 -4.92 2.99 -19.32
CA PRO A 296 -5.39 4.32 -19.00
C PRO A 296 -6.00 5.06 -20.19
N GLY A 297 -5.76 4.61 -21.41
CA GLY A 297 -6.34 5.18 -22.63
C GLY A 297 -7.72 4.61 -22.93
N ALA A 298 -7.84 3.29 -22.81
CA ALA A 298 -9.10 2.59 -23.09
C ALA A 298 -10.07 2.53 -21.88
N ASN A 299 -9.62 2.92 -20.67
CA ASN A 299 -10.39 2.84 -19.43
C ASN A 299 -10.97 1.43 -19.19
N ARG A 300 -10.12 0.43 -19.24
CA ARG A 300 -10.51 -0.97 -19.05
C ARG A 300 -9.34 -1.79 -18.52
N VAL A 301 -9.64 -2.99 -18.04
CA VAL A 301 -8.62 -4.00 -17.76
C VAL A 301 -7.97 -4.44 -19.06
N ALA A 302 -6.67 -4.27 -19.18
CA ALA A 302 -5.87 -4.66 -20.36
C ALA A 302 -5.30 -6.07 -20.23
N LYS A 303 -4.97 -6.48 -19.00
CA LYS A 303 -4.28 -7.74 -18.72
C LYS A 303 -4.64 -8.24 -17.33
N THR A 304 -4.69 -9.55 -17.18
CA THR A 304 -4.90 -10.21 -15.90
C THR A 304 -3.81 -11.26 -15.68
N ILE A 305 -3.23 -11.27 -14.48
CA ILE A 305 -2.34 -12.33 -14.01
C ILE A 305 -3.12 -13.12 -12.96
N ASP A 306 -3.22 -14.41 -13.12
CA ASP A 306 -3.90 -15.32 -12.19
C ASP A 306 -3.03 -15.54 -10.93
N GLN A 307 -2.92 -14.48 -10.16
CA GLN A 307 -2.20 -14.42 -8.89
C GLN A 307 -2.97 -13.52 -7.94
N ALA A 308 -3.52 -14.11 -6.89
CA ALA A 308 -4.17 -13.36 -5.83
C ALA A 308 -3.15 -12.56 -5.02
N GLY A 309 -3.55 -11.35 -4.61
CA GLY A 309 -2.75 -10.48 -3.76
C GLY A 309 -3.62 -9.61 -2.86
N ILE A 310 -3.10 -9.25 -1.69
CA ILE A 310 -3.79 -8.36 -0.74
C ILE A 310 -3.39 -6.92 -1.02
N THR A 311 -2.08 -6.67 -1.12
CA THR A 311 -1.52 -5.34 -1.40
C THR A 311 -0.41 -5.46 -2.44
N LEU A 312 -0.09 -4.37 -3.10
CA LEU A 312 1.03 -4.33 -4.02
C LEU A 312 1.77 -3.00 -4.01
N GLY A 313 3.04 -3.07 -4.41
CA GLY A 313 3.88 -1.94 -4.73
C GLY A 313 4.67 -2.20 -6.01
N TYR A 314 5.20 -1.16 -6.62
CA TYR A 314 6.11 -1.28 -7.76
C TYR A 314 7.47 -0.70 -7.43
N GLY A 315 8.51 -1.41 -7.80
CA GLY A 315 9.89 -0.95 -7.68
C GLY A 315 10.89 -2.00 -8.16
N TYR A 316 12.09 -1.56 -8.49
CA TYR A 316 13.15 -2.45 -8.98
C TYR A 316 12.71 -3.33 -10.16
N GLY A 317 11.90 -2.75 -11.07
CA GLY A 317 11.41 -3.40 -12.28
C GLY A 317 10.34 -4.49 -12.06
N SER A 318 9.78 -4.60 -10.86
CA SER A 318 8.85 -5.68 -10.49
C SER A 318 7.66 -5.17 -9.69
N LEU A 319 6.56 -5.89 -9.77
CA LEU A 319 5.49 -5.80 -8.78
C LEU A 319 5.87 -6.65 -7.56
N TRP A 320 5.63 -6.09 -6.39
CA TRP A 320 5.81 -6.75 -5.10
C TRP A 320 4.45 -6.90 -4.46
N VAL A 321 3.99 -8.13 -4.31
CA VAL A 321 2.60 -8.47 -3.97
C VAL A 321 2.58 -9.26 -2.68
N THR A 322 1.85 -8.79 -1.67
CA THR A 322 1.68 -9.55 -0.42
C THR A 322 0.55 -10.54 -0.55
N ASP A 323 0.69 -11.69 0.09
CA ASP A 323 -0.36 -12.72 0.13
C ASP A 323 -0.85 -13.00 1.56
N VAL A 324 -1.89 -13.81 1.65
CA VAL A 324 -2.52 -14.19 2.94
C VAL A 324 -1.67 -15.14 3.78
N LEU A 325 -0.59 -15.70 3.21
CA LEU A 325 0.26 -16.70 3.85
C LEU A 325 1.51 -16.09 4.50
N GLY A 326 1.60 -14.76 4.59
CA GLY A 326 2.76 -14.08 5.16
C GLY A 326 3.97 -14.08 4.21
N ARG A 327 3.71 -13.99 2.90
CA ARG A 327 4.77 -13.92 1.89
C ARG A 327 4.63 -12.65 1.06
N ILE A 328 5.74 -12.24 0.47
CA ILE A 328 5.76 -11.30 -0.63
C ILE A 328 6.21 -12.00 -1.90
N LEU A 329 5.47 -11.79 -2.97
CA LEU A 329 5.72 -12.32 -4.29
C LEU A 329 6.34 -11.23 -5.15
N ARG A 330 7.45 -11.54 -5.79
CA ARG A 330 8.04 -10.68 -6.82
C ARG A 330 7.56 -11.14 -8.18
N ILE A 331 6.91 -10.25 -8.92
CA ILE A 331 6.28 -10.55 -10.20
C ILE A 331 6.85 -9.63 -11.27
N ASP A 332 7.28 -10.23 -12.38
CA ASP A 332 7.59 -9.52 -13.60
C ASP A 332 6.31 -9.43 -14.46
N PRO A 333 5.67 -8.29 -14.51
CA PRO A 333 4.40 -8.16 -15.23
C PRO A 333 4.55 -8.22 -16.75
N GLN A 334 5.78 -8.08 -17.27
CA GLN A 334 6.05 -8.16 -18.71
C GLN A 334 6.11 -9.62 -19.20
N ARG A 335 6.40 -10.57 -18.31
CA ARG A 335 6.43 -12.00 -18.63
C ARG A 335 5.05 -12.68 -18.61
N ALA A 336 4.02 -11.98 -18.15
CA ALA A 336 2.69 -12.55 -18.15
C ALA A 336 2.09 -12.55 -19.56
N SER A 337 1.62 -13.71 -20.01
CA SER A 337 0.85 -13.82 -21.25
C SER A 337 -0.46 -13.04 -21.15
N VAL A 338 -0.84 -12.35 -22.20
CA VAL A 338 -2.18 -11.75 -22.32
C VAL A 338 -3.19 -12.91 -22.42
N ARG A 339 -4.11 -13.00 -21.47
CA ARG A 339 -5.30 -13.85 -21.58
C ARG A 339 -6.52 -12.99 -21.86
#